data_6ff761d660f7d4f9d5fa8442789bb32f
#
_entry.id   6ff761d660f7d4f9d5fa8442789bb32f
#
_cell.length_a   1.000
_cell.length_b   1.000
_cell.length_c   1.000
_cell.angle_alpha   90.00
_cell.angle_beta   90.00
_cell.angle_gamma   90.00
#
_symmetry.space_group_name_H-M   'P 1'
#
loop_
_entity.id
_entity.type
_entity.pdbx_description
1 polymer ?
#
loop_
_entity_poly.entity_id
_entity_poly.type
_entity_poly.pdbx_seq_one_letter_code
_entity_poly.pdbx_strand_id
1 'polypeptide(L)'
;MRVGLFTDTYFPQVSGVATSIRTLKTELEKLGHTVFIFTTTDKDVNRYEDWQIIRIPSIPFFAFKDRRIAYRGFTKALAIAKQYKLDMIHTQTEFSLGLLGVWIAKELRIPVIHTYHTQYEDYVRYIAKGMVIRPSMVKYIVRGYMNDLDGVICPSEIVYDLLLKYKVKAEKRIIPTGIELAKFERPEITQVETQALREKLGIQEGETMLLSLSRVSYEKNIQAVIAALPKVLEENAHIKLIVAGDGPYLGDLKKQVQKSNIFVKIYLYSFNLKIKSFMLF
;
A
#
# COMPACT_ATOMS: atom_id res chain seq x y z
N MET A 1 -25.69 4.82 -3.68
CA MET A 1 -25.24 5.11 -2.31
C MET A 1 -24.15 6.15 -2.35
N ARG A 2 -24.00 6.92 -1.27
CA ARG A 2 -22.90 7.88 -1.06
C ARG A 2 -21.95 7.28 -0.03
N VAL A 3 -20.77 6.88 -0.47
CA VAL A 3 -19.79 6.14 0.33
C VAL A 3 -18.65 7.06 0.74
N GLY A 4 -18.33 7.13 2.02
CA GLY A 4 -17.14 7.83 2.54
C GLY A 4 -15.98 6.86 2.75
N LEU A 5 -14.90 6.98 1.98
CA LEU A 5 -13.65 6.23 2.19
C LEU A 5 -12.72 7.03 3.10
N PHE A 6 -12.34 6.48 4.25
CA PHE A 6 -11.47 7.14 5.23
C PHE A 6 -10.11 6.47 5.29
N THR A 7 -9.04 7.25 5.05
CA THR A 7 -7.69 6.71 4.92
C THR A 7 -6.60 7.71 5.29
N ASP A 8 -5.59 7.28 6.04
CA ASP A 8 -4.41 8.10 6.35
C ASP A 8 -3.39 8.13 5.20
N THR A 9 -3.58 7.34 4.13
CA THR A 9 -2.69 7.27 2.98
C THR A 9 -3.47 7.30 1.67
N TYR A 10 -3.17 8.30 0.84
CA TYR A 10 -3.74 8.44 -0.51
C TYR A 10 -2.77 9.21 -1.39
N PHE A 11 -3.06 9.29 -2.69
CA PHE A 11 -2.22 10.07 -3.62
C PHE A 11 -2.01 11.52 -3.11
N PRO A 12 -0.80 12.11 -3.31
CA PRO A 12 0.31 11.67 -4.16
C PRO A 12 1.19 10.55 -3.57
N GLN A 13 0.95 10.11 -2.34
CA GLN A 13 1.68 8.97 -1.76
C GLN A 13 1.35 7.69 -2.53
N VAL A 14 2.32 7.16 -3.26
CA VAL A 14 2.16 5.92 -4.02
C VAL A 14 2.33 4.71 -3.10
N SER A 15 1.27 3.93 -2.96
CA SER A 15 1.28 2.68 -2.19
C SER A 15 0.22 1.72 -2.72
N GLY A 16 0.35 0.43 -2.40
CA GLY A 16 -0.67 -0.57 -2.74
C GLY A 16 -2.06 -0.20 -2.18
N VAL A 17 -2.11 0.35 -0.97
CA VAL A 17 -3.35 0.82 -0.34
C VAL A 17 -3.96 1.99 -1.12
N ALA A 18 -3.18 3.01 -1.48
CA ALA A 18 -3.68 4.14 -2.26
C ALA A 18 -4.21 3.71 -3.64
N THR A 19 -3.50 2.77 -4.30
CA THR A 19 -3.95 2.20 -5.58
C THR A 19 -5.25 1.41 -5.42
N SER A 20 -5.36 0.56 -4.39
CA SER A 20 -6.57 -0.20 -4.07
C SER A 20 -7.78 0.73 -3.83
N ILE A 21 -7.59 1.81 -3.06
CA ILE A 21 -8.64 2.80 -2.79
C ILE A 21 -9.10 3.49 -4.08
N ARG A 22 -8.17 3.87 -4.96
CA ARG A 22 -8.52 4.47 -6.25
C ARG A 22 -9.30 3.52 -7.13
N THR A 23 -8.86 2.25 -7.23
CA THR A 23 -9.58 1.22 -7.97
C THR A 23 -10.99 1.02 -7.39
N LEU A 24 -11.11 0.90 -6.07
CA LEU A 24 -12.40 0.77 -5.39
C LEU A 24 -13.33 1.97 -5.68
N LYS A 25 -12.82 3.22 -5.59
CA LYS A 25 -13.58 4.42 -5.95
C LYS A 25 -14.10 4.31 -7.37
N THR A 26 -13.21 4.03 -8.33
CA THR A 26 -13.55 3.94 -9.75
C THR A 26 -14.63 2.89 -10.03
N GLU A 27 -14.49 1.70 -9.43
CA GLU A 27 -15.46 0.62 -9.66
C GLU A 27 -16.82 0.90 -9.00
N LEU A 28 -16.83 1.46 -7.80
CA LEU A 28 -18.09 1.89 -7.15
C LEU A 28 -18.80 2.98 -7.95
N GLU A 29 -18.07 3.93 -8.54
CA GLU A 29 -18.63 4.98 -9.38
C GLU A 29 -19.20 4.42 -10.70
N LYS A 30 -18.56 3.42 -11.31
CA LYS A 30 -19.13 2.70 -12.47
C LYS A 30 -20.44 1.99 -12.13
N LEU A 31 -20.60 1.56 -10.88
CA LEU A 31 -21.84 0.96 -10.37
C LEU A 31 -22.90 2.00 -9.97
N GLY A 32 -22.68 3.29 -10.23
CA GLY A 32 -23.63 4.37 -9.94
C GLY A 32 -23.61 4.87 -8.49
N HIS A 33 -22.57 4.57 -7.73
CA HIS A 33 -22.37 5.12 -6.40
C HIS A 33 -21.60 6.45 -6.47
N THR A 34 -21.75 7.30 -5.45
CA THR A 34 -20.90 8.49 -5.29
C THR A 34 -19.91 8.24 -4.17
N VAL A 35 -18.61 8.44 -4.44
CA VAL A 35 -17.56 8.10 -3.49
C VAL A 35 -16.78 9.34 -3.07
N PHE A 36 -16.66 9.57 -1.78
CA PHE A 36 -15.90 10.66 -1.16
C PHE A 36 -14.70 10.09 -0.43
N ILE A 37 -13.52 10.67 -0.63
CA ILE A 37 -12.29 10.23 0.03
C ILE A 37 -11.90 11.26 1.08
N PHE A 38 -11.89 10.86 2.35
CA PHE A 38 -11.37 11.64 3.46
C PHE A 38 -9.95 11.18 3.75
N THR A 39 -8.98 12.07 3.51
CA THR A 39 -7.56 11.71 3.64
C THR A 39 -6.73 12.85 4.22
N THR A 40 -5.46 12.59 4.48
CA THR A 40 -4.53 13.58 5.03
C THR A 40 -4.11 14.62 3.99
N THR A 41 -3.77 15.84 4.45
CA THR A 41 -3.10 16.82 3.58
C THR A 41 -1.69 16.37 3.23
N ASP A 42 -1.22 16.72 2.04
CA ASP A 42 0.17 16.60 1.63
C ASP A 42 0.65 17.91 1.02
N LYS A 43 1.98 18.15 1.01
CA LYS A 43 2.57 19.39 0.49
C LYS A 43 2.40 19.52 -1.03
N ASP A 44 2.45 18.39 -1.73
CA ASP A 44 2.48 18.33 -3.19
C ASP A 44 1.09 18.19 -3.82
N VAL A 45 0.03 18.36 -3.03
CA VAL A 45 -1.34 18.24 -3.52
C VAL A 45 -1.88 19.56 -4.00
N ASN A 46 -2.34 19.59 -5.25
CA ASN A 46 -3.21 20.65 -5.73
C ASN A 46 -4.61 20.46 -5.11
N ARG A 47 -5.02 21.40 -4.26
CA ARG A 47 -6.29 21.36 -3.50
C ARG A 47 -7.53 21.44 -4.41
N TYR A 48 -7.36 21.66 -5.70
CA TYR A 48 -8.46 21.86 -6.66
C TYR A 48 -8.67 20.70 -7.63
N GLU A 49 -7.92 19.57 -7.48
CA GLU A 49 -7.96 18.49 -8.49
C GLU A 49 -9.25 17.67 -8.47
N ASP A 50 -9.82 17.40 -7.30
CA ASP A 50 -11.06 16.58 -7.17
C ASP A 50 -11.83 17.00 -5.92
N TRP A 51 -13.02 17.54 -6.12
CA TRP A 51 -13.90 17.98 -5.04
C TRP A 51 -14.38 16.85 -4.12
N GLN A 52 -14.32 15.61 -4.58
CA GLN A 52 -14.64 14.41 -3.79
C GLN A 52 -13.52 14.01 -2.84
N ILE A 53 -12.33 14.63 -2.94
CA ILE A 53 -11.20 14.35 -2.05
C ILE A 53 -11.12 15.42 -0.96
N ILE A 54 -11.49 15.06 0.24
CA ILE A 54 -11.51 15.91 1.40
C ILE A 54 -10.20 15.76 2.17
N ARG A 55 -9.37 16.81 2.17
CA ARG A 55 -8.08 16.82 2.85
C ARG A 55 -8.19 17.35 4.26
N ILE A 56 -7.84 16.51 5.24
CA ILE A 56 -7.85 16.83 6.67
C ILE A 56 -6.45 17.29 7.10
N PRO A 57 -6.32 18.42 7.82
CA PRO A 57 -5.03 18.91 8.30
C PRO A 57 -4.24 17.86 9.06
N SER A 58 -3.00 17.64 8.66
CA SER A 58 -2.15 16.56 9.15
C SER A 58 -0.69 16.96 9.26
N ILE A 59 0.05 16.27 10.12
CA ILE A 59 1.49 16.40 10.29
C ILE A 59 2.20 15.08 9.93
N PRO A 60 3.47 15.12 9.52
CA PRO A 60 4.26 13.92 9.33
C PRO A 60 4.32 13.08 10.63
N PHE A 61 4.24 11.77 10.49
CA PHE A 61 4.40 10.87 11.63
C PHE A 61 5.88 10.61 11.89
N PHE A 62 6.36 10.89 13.09
CA PHE A 62 7.79 10.83 13.42
C PHE A 62 8.41 9.44 13.24
N ALA A 63 7.64 8.37 13.50
CA ALA A 63 8.10 7.00 13.36
C ALA A 63 8.13 6.49 11.90
N PHE A 64 7.35 7.11 11.02
CA PHE A 64 7.27 6.80 9.60
C PHE A 64 7.14 8.08 8.80
N LYS A 65 8.26 8.59 8.28
CA LYS A 65 8.31 9.87 7.56
C LYS A 65 7.35 9.94 6.36
N ASP A 66 7.03 8.78 5.77
CA ASP A 66 6.09 8.68 4.65
C ASP A 66 4.62 8.63 5.09
N ARG A 67 4.33 8.66 6.38
CA ARG A 67 2.97 8.64 6.93
C ARG A 67 2.64 9.97 7.58
N ARG A 68 1.35 10.31 7.55
CA ARG A 68 0.82 11.52 8.16
C ARG A 68 -0.31 11.19 9.11
N ILE A 69 -0.47 12.00 10.14
CA ILE A 69 -1.54 11.86 11.14
C ILE A 69 -2.36 13.14 11.16
N ALA A 70 -3.68 13.01 11.02
CA ALA A 70 -4.60 14.11 11.18
C ALA A 70 -4.67 14.52 12.64
N TYR A 71 -4.60 15.82 12.93
CA TYR A 71 -4.59 16.37 14.30
C TYR A 71 -5.69 17.39 14.59
N ARG A 72 -6.42 17.84 13.56
CA ARG A 72 -7.53 18.80 13.68
C ARG A 72 -8.48 18.70 12.48
N GLY A 73 -9.62 19.43 12.55
CA GLY A 73 -10.60 19.48 11.45
C GLY A 73 -11.65 18.37 11.52
N PHE A 74 -11.78 17.67 12.64
CA PHE A 74 -12.67 16.53 12.80
C PHE A 74 -14.16 16.94 12.76
N THR A 75 -14.51 18.05 13.42
CA THR A 75 -15.88 18.62 13.37
C THR A 75 -16.24 19.09 11.96
N LYS A 76 -15.27 19.66 11.21
CA LYS A 76 -15.46 20.03 9.81
C LYS A 76 -15.68 18.79 8.94
N ALA A 77 -14.94 17.70 9.17
CA ALA A 77 -15.14 16.44 8.47
C ALA A 77 -16.55 15.86 8.71
N LEU A 78 -17.03 15.91 9.96
CA LEU A 78 -18.40 15.52 10.30
C LEU A 78 -19.45 16.41 9.58
N ALA A 79 -19.22 17.73 9.56
CA ALA A 79 -20.14 18.66 8.86
C ALA A 79 -20.20 18.35 7.34
N ILE A 80 -19.05 18.07 6.72
CA ILE A 80 -18.97 17.67 5.31
C ILE A 80 -19.68 16.33 5.07
N ALA A 81 -19.46 15.34 5.95
CA ALA A 81 -20.12 14.03 5.86
C ALA A 81 -21.66 14.16 5.96
N LYS A 82 -22.15 15.03 6.85
CA LYS A 82 -23.59 15.39 6.93
C LYS A 82 -24.09 16.08 5.68
N GLN A 83 -23.36 17.08 5.19
CA GLN A 83 -23.73 17.84 3.98
C GLN A 83 -23.86 16.92 2.77
N TYR A 84 -22.92 15.99 2.60
CA TYR A 84 -22.93 15.01 1.52
C TYR A 84 -23.88 13.84 1.77
N LYS A 85 -24.50 13.77 2.95
CA LYS A 85 -25.47 12.73 3.34
C LYS A 85 -24.91 11.34 3.07
N LEU A 86 -23.75 11.02 3.68
CA LEU A 86 -23.14 9.71 3.51
C LEU A 86 -24.10 8.61 3.98
N ASP A 87 -24.20 7.54 3.18
CA ASP A 87 -25.03 6.37 3.48
C ASP A 87 -24.24 5.31 4.25
N MET A 88 -22.92 5.27 4.07
CA MET A 88 -22.00 4.37 4.79
C MET A 88 -20.58 4.92 4.80
N ILE A 89 -19.79 4.42 5.73
CA ILE A 89 -18.36 4.69 5.82
C ILE A 89 -17.56 3.39 5.62
N HIS A 90 -16.47 3.50 4.85
CA HIS A 90 -15.53 2.41 4.64
C HIS A 90 -14.12 2.91 5.01
N THR A 91 -13.60 2.45 6.12
CA THR A 91 -12.25 2.80 6.58
C THR A 91 -11.20 1.90 5.94
N GLN A 92 -10.05 2.48 5.59
CA GLN A 92 -8.95 1.80 4.88
C GLN A 92 -7.65 1.76 5.69
N THR A 93 -7.63 2.47 6.81
CA THR A 93 -6.54 2.49 7.79
C THR A 93 -7.13 2.57 9.20
N GLU A 94 -6.39 2.10 10.20
CA GLU A 94 -6.83 2.03 11.60
C GLU A 94 -6.32 3.22 12.44
N PHE A 95 -5.66 4.19 11.81
CA PHE A 95 -5.08 5.35 12.48
C PHE A 95 -6.05 6.53 12.56
N SER A 96 -5.53 7.74 12.45
CA SER A 96 -6.29 8.97 12.73
C SER A 96 -7.58 9.10 11.90
N LEU A 97 -7.52 8.84 10.61
CA LEU A 97 -8.72 8.95 9.75
C LEU A 97 -9.61 7.72 9.81
N GLY A 98 -9.05 6.55 10.07
CA GLY A 98 -9.88 5.37 10.36
C GLY A 98 -10.72 5.56 11.61
N LEU A 99 -10.10 6.00 12.71
CA LEU A 99 -10.81 6.33 13.96
C LEU A 99 -11.83 7.45 13.76
N LEU A 100 -11.47 8.49 12.99
CA LEU A 100 -12.40 9.57 12.63
C LEU A 100 -13.60 9.02 11.85
N GLY A 101 -13.40 8.12 10.90
CA GLY A 101 -14.46 7.48 10.13
C GLY A 101 -15.43 6.71 11.03
N VAL A 102 -14.91 5.90 11.94
CA VAL A 102 -15.72 5.16 12.93
C VAL A 102 -16.53 6.10 13.82
N TRP A 103 -15.90 7.18 14.31
CA TRP A 103 -16.61 8.18 15.11
C TRP A 103 -17.72 8.86 14.31
N ILE A 104 -17.45 9.30 13.06
CA ILE A 104 -18.46 9.94 12.20
C ILE A 104 -19.60 8.97 11.89
N ALA A 105 -19.33 7.70 11.64
CA ALA A 105 -20.36 6.69 11.41
C ALA A 105 -21.31 6.58 12.61
N LYS A 106 -20.77 6.54 13.83
CA LYS A 106 -21.55 6.51 15.07
C LYS A 106 -22.42 7.78 15.23
N GLU A 107 -21.85 8.96 14.97
CA GLU A 107 -22.58 10.23 15.05
C GLU A 107 -23.71 10.34 14.01
N LEU A 108 -23.52 9.77 12.83
CA LEU A 108 -24.50 9.77 11.75
C LEU A 108 -25.46 8.57 11.83
N ARG A 109 -25.17 7.58 12.67
CA ARG A 109 -25.90 6.30 12.77
C ARG A 109 -25.99 5.57 11.42
N ILE A 110 -24.87 5.53 10.72
CA ILE A 110 -24.72 4.83 9.44
C ILE A 110 -23.72 3.67 9.57
N PRO A 111 -23.83 2.65 8.70
CA PRO A 111 -22.92 1.51 8.76
C PRO A 111 -21.46 1.89 8.53
N VAL A 112 -20.56 1.18 9.21
CA VAL A 112 -19.12 1.31 9.03
C VAL A 112 -18.46 -0.06 8.81
N ILE A 113 -17.75 -0.18 7.69
CA ILE A 113 -16.93 -1.35 7.38
C ILE A 113 -15.45 -0.96 7.27
N HIS A 114 -14.58 -1.96 7.30
CA HIS A 114 -13.12 -1.76 7.21
C HIS A 114 -12.48 -2.76 6.27
N THR A 115 -11.49 -2.33 5.49
CA THR A 115 -10.57 -3.26 4.79
C THR A 115 -9.23 -3.33 5.51
N TYR A 116 -8.84 -4.53 5.93
CA TYR A 116 -7.57 -4.76 6.63
C TYR A 116 -6.42 -4.95 5.65
N HIS A 117 -5.67 -3.90 5.39
CA HIS A 117 -4.59 -3.88 4.38
C HIS A 117 -3.21 -4.26 4.93
N THR A 118 -2.97 -4.19 6.23
CA THR A 118 -1.61 -4.19 6.80
C THR A 118 -1.46 -5.26 7.86
N GLN A 119 -0.52 -6.17 7.69
CA GLN A 119 -0.08 -7.09 8.75
C GLN A 119 0.84 -6.33 9.71
N TYR A 120 0.26 -5.76 10.76
CA TYR A 120 0.98 -4.89 11.71
C TYR A 120 2.04 -5.63 12.51
N GLU A 121 1.95 -6.94 12.70
CA GLU A 121 2.97 -7.72 13.42
C GLU A 121 4.35 -7.59 12.77
N ASP A 122 4.41 -7.56 11.45
CA ASP A 122 5.66 -7.37 10.73
C ASP A 122 6.15 -5.93 10.83
N TYR A 123 5.23 -4.95 10.79
CA TYR A 123 5.58 -3.53 10.89
C TYR A 123 6.08 -3.12 12.28
N VAL A 124 5.49 -3.66 13.33
CA VAL A 124 5.85 -3.32 14.72
C VAL A 124 7.29 -3.73 15.05
N ARG A 125 7.80 -4.80 14.43
CA ARG A 125 9.22 -5.19 14.58
C ARG A 125 10.19 -4.10 14.11
N TYR A 126 9.77 -3.23 13.17
CA TYR A 126 10.58 -2.12 12.66
C TYR A 126 10.42 -0.83 13.45
N ILE A 127 9.28 -0.63 14.12
CA ILE A 127 9.03 0.57 14.90
C ILE A 127 9.86 0.48 16.17
N ALA A 128 10.86 1.38 16.28
CA ALA A 128 11.73 1.49 17.45
C ALA A 128 12.29 0.12 17.90
N LYS A 129 12.64 -0.77 16.93
CA LYS A 129 13.15 -2.13 17.19
C LYS A 129 12.24 -2.97 18.09
N GLY A 130 10.91 -2.75 18.01
CA GLY A 130 9.94 -3.47 18.84
C GLY A 130 9.83 -2.99 20.29
N MET A 131 10.50 -1.89 20.66
CA MET A 131 10.52 -1.40 22.05
C MET A 131 9.23 -0.68 22.49
N VAL A 132 8.48 -0.10 21.54
CA VAL A 132 7.28 0.70 21.88
C VAL A 132 6.00 -0.14 21.86
N ILE A 133 5.83 -1.01 20.88
CA ILE A 133 4.67 -1.90 20.78
C ILE A 133 5.18 -3.32 20.57
N ARG A 134 4.84 -4.24 21.45
CA ARG A 134 5.18 -5.65 21.28
C ARG A 134 4.22 -6.29 20.26
N PRO A 135 4.69 -7.20 19.39
CA PRO A 135 3.82 -7.93 18.45
C PRO A 135 2.58 -8.55 19.11
N SER A 136 2.74 -9.04 20.36
CA SER A 136 1.64 -9.59 21.13
C SER A 136 0.51 -8.59 21.49
N MET A 137 0.78 -7.28 21.44
CA MET A 137 -0.21 -6.23 21.72
C MET A 137 -1.03 -5.88 20.46
N VAL A 138 -0.49 -6.13 19.26
CA VAL A 138 -1.16 -5.82 17.99
C VAL A 138 -2.55 -6.43 17.93
N LYS A 139 -2.70 -7.69 18.33
CA LYS A 139 -4.00 -8.38 18.35
C LYS A 139 -5.07 -7.66 19.18
N TYR A 140 -4.67 -7.05 20.30
CA TYR A 140 -5.63 -6.35 21.16
C TYR A 140 -6.06 -5.01 20.55
N ILE A 141 -5.11 -4.30 19.92
CA ILE A 141 -5.39 -3.02 19.24
C ILE A 141 -6.31 -3.28 18.04
N VAL A 142 -5.95 -4.24 17.18
CA VAL A 142 -6.73 -4.61 15.99
C VAL A 142 -8.14 -5.08 16.40
N ARG A 143 -8.23 -5.97 17.41
CA ARG A 143 -9.52 -6.43 17.92
C ARG A 143 -10.35 -5.29 18.51
N GLY A 144 -9.74 -4.39 19.29
CA GLY A 144 -10.43 -3.22 19.86
C GLY A 144 -10.99 -2.30 18.79
N TYR A 145 -10.25 -2.08 17.72
CA TYR A 145 -10.71 -1.28 16.59
C TYR A 145 -11.86 -1.94 15.82
N MET A 146 -11.77 -3.24 15.55
CA MET A 146 -12.67 -3.94 14.62
C MET A 146 -13.95 -4.48 15.24
N ASN A 147 -14.00 -4.72 16.55
CA ASN A 147 -15.16 -5.38 17.16
C ASN A 147 -16.46 -4.56 17.11
N ASP A 148 -16.33 -3.26 16.96
CA ASP A 148 -17.46 -2.31 16.89
C ASP A 148 -17.85 -1.95 15.44
N LEU A 149 -17.28 -2.63 14.45
CA LEU A 149 -17.60 -2.41 13.04
C LEU A 149 -18.70 -3.36 12.57
N ASP A 150 -19.48 -2.93 11.60
CA ASP A 150 -20.53 -3.74 10.97
C ASP A 150 -19.95 -4.86 10.08
N GLY A 151 -18.73 -4.67 9.58
CA GLY A 151 -18.04 -5.68 8.79
C GLY A 151 -16.57 -5.39 8.53
N VAL A 152 -15.82 -6.45 8.24
CA VAL A 152 -14.39 -6.39 7.89
C VAL A 152 -14.12 -7.14 6.59
N ILE A 153 -13.48 -6.47 5.65
CA ILE A 153 -13.00 -7.06 4.40
C ILE A 153 -11.58 -7.56 4.61
N CYS A 154 -11.39 -8.85 4.33
CA CYS A 154 -10.10 -9.53 4.35
C CYS A 154 -9.62 -9.71 2.91
N PRO A 155 -8.49 -9.10 2.47
CA PRO A 155 -8.00 -9.25 1.10
C PRO A 155 -7.55 -10.68 0.73
N SER A 156 -7.38 -11.54 1.71
CA SER A 156 -6.97 -12.95 1.51
C SER A 156 -7.43 -13.84 2.66
N GLU A 157 -7.39 -15.15 2.44
CA GLU A 157 -7.63 -16.17 3.49
C GLU A 157 -6.65 -16.02 4.65
N ILE A 158 -5.38 -15.72 4.38
CA ILE A 158 -4.35 -15.52 5.42
C ILE A 158 -4.78 -14.40 6.38
N VAL A 159 -5.33 -13.31 5.85
CA VAL A 159 -5.84 -12.20 6.67
C VAL A 159 -7.08 -12.62 7.44
N TYR A 160 -7.98 -13.36 6.81
CA TYR A 160 -9.17 -13.87 7.47
C TYR A 160 -8.81 -14.76 8.68
N ASP A 161 -7.90 -15.71 8.49
CA ASP A 161 -7.41 -16.61 9.55
C ASP A 161 -6.70 -15.85 10.67
N LEU A 162 -5.92 -14.81 10.29
CA LEU A 162 -5.26 -13.94 11.26
C LEU A 162 -6.28 -13.24 12.17
N LEU A 163 -7.34 -12.68 11.58
CA LEU A 163 -8.38 -11.99 12.35
C LEU A 163 -9.23 -12.96 13.20
N LEU A 164 -9.38 -14.22 12.77
CA LEU A 164 -9.94 -15.28 13.62
C LEU A 164 -9.04 -15.54 14.84
N LYS A 165 -7.72 -15.67 14.64
CA LYS A 165 -6.75 -15.84 15.74
C LYS A 165 -6.77 -14.65 16.71
N TYR A 166 -7.03 -13.45 16.21
CA TYR A 166 -7.17 -12.23 17.02
C TYR A 166 -8.51 -12.17 17.75
N LYS A 167 -9.44 -13.10 17.46
CA LYS A 167 -10.79 -13.14 18.03
C LYS A 167 -11.60 -11.87 17.70
N VAL A 168 -11.47 -11.36 16.48
CA VAL A 168 -12.30 -10.29 15.96
C VAL A 168 -13.72 -10.82 15.78
N LYS A 169 -14.72 -10.15 16.38
CA LYS A 169 -16.12 -10.56 16.38
C LYS A 169 -16.91 -10.06 15.18
N ALA A 170 -16.56 -8.90 14.63
CA ALA A 170 -17.21 -8.35 13.45
C ALA A 170 -17.32 -9.37 12.31
N GLU A 171 -18.39 -9.29 11.52
CA GLU A 171 -18.54 -10.13 10.32
C GLU A 171 -17.34 -9.93 9.40
N LYS A 172 -16.78 -11.02 8.89
CA LYS A 172 -15.60 -10.99 8.00
C LYS A 172 -15.93 -11.62 6.67
N ARG A 173 -15.49 -10.96 5.58
CA ARG A 173 -15.61 -11.49 4.22
C ARG A 173 -14.27 -11.42 3.50
N ILE A 174 -13.94 -12.45 2.75
CA ILE A 174 -12.77 -12.48 1.90
C ILE A 174 -13.17 -11.82 0.58
N ILE A 175 -12.59 -10.63 0.34
CA ILE A 175 -12.76 -9.90 -0.93
C ILE A 175 -11.36 -9.46 -1.38
N PRO A 176 -10.77 -10.13 -2.38
CA PRO A 176 -9.46 -9.79 -2.89
C PRO A 176 -9.43 -8.36 -3.47
N THR A 177 -8.27 -7.72 -3.36
CA THR A 177 -8.06 -6.41 -3.97
C THR A 177 -8.12 -6.51 -5.50
N GLY A 178 -8.97 -5.70 -6.12
CA GLY A 178 -9.06 -5.61 -7.58
C GLY A 178 -7.80 -5.02 -8.21
N ILE A 179 -7.44 -5.53 -9.39
CA ILE A 179 -6.34 -5.04 -10.23
C ILE A 179 -6.92 -4.58 -11.57
N GLU A 180 -6.53 -3.39 -12.01
CA GLU A 180 -6.93 -2.85 -13.31
C GLU A 180 -6.01 -3.45 -14.39
N LEU A 181 -6.44 -4.55 -14.99
CA LEU A 181 -5.65 -5.34 -15.96
C LEU A 181 -5.25 -4.52 -17.19
N ALA A 182 -6.14 -3.63 -17.66
CA ALA A 182 -5.87 -2.77 -18.82
C ALA A 182 -4.58 -1.93 -18.69
N LYS A 183 -4.13 -1.67 -17.47
CA LYS A 183 -2.85 -0.96 -17.25
C LYS A 183 -1.62 -1.81 -17.58
N PHE A 184 -1.76 -3.12 -17.62
CA PHE A 184 -0.69 -4.07 -17.94
C PHE A 184 -0.74 -4.52 -19.39
N GLU A 185 -1.86 -4.30 -20.08
CA GLU A 185 -2.02 -4.52 -21.51
C GLU A 185 -1.66 -3.22 -22.24
N ARG A 186 -0.40 -3.13 -22.68
CA ARG A 186 0.17 -1.91 -23.27
C ARG A 186 0.57 -2.16 -24.73
N PRO A 187 -0.42 -2.30 -25.65
CA PRO A 187 -0.15 -2.58 -27.05
C PRO A 187 0.61 -1.45 -27.76
N GLU A 188 0.58 -0.24 -27.18
CA GLU A 188 1.34 0.91 -27.67
C GLU A 188 2.85 0.81 -27.43
N ILE A 189 3.30 -0.08 -26.52
CA ILE A 189 4.74 -0.29 -26.27
C ILE A 189 5.29 -1.21 -27.34
N THR A 190 6.18 -0.64 -28.14
CA THR A 190 6.81 -1.36 -29.24
C THR A 190 7.93 -2.28 -28.76
N GLN A 191 8.27 -3.29 -29.59
CA GLN A 191 9.44 -4.14 -29.34
C GLN A 191 10.73 -3.31 -29.27
N VAL A 192 10.84 -2.24 -30.07
CA VAL A 192 12.00 -1.34 -30.08
C VAL A 192 12.15 -0.63 -28.72
N GLU A 193 11.08 -0.11 -28.15
CA GLU A 193 11.11 0.51 -26.82
C GLU A 193 11.45 -0.49 -25.72
N THR A 194 10.91 -1.69 -25.82
CA THR A 194 11.23 -2.78 -24.88
C THR A 194 12.71 -3.16 -24.97
N GLN A 195 13.25 -3.29 -26.18
CA GLN A 195 14.66 -3.61 -26.39
C GLN A 195 15.56 -2.48 -25.88
N ALA A 196 15.25 -1.23 -26.20
CA ALA A 196 16.00 -0.06 -25.70
C ALA A 196 16.01 0.01 -24.16
N LEU A 197 14.91 -0.37 -23.51
CA LEU A 197 14.86 -0.47 -22.06
C LEU A 197 15.74 -1.60 -21.53
N ARG A 198 15.69 -2.78 -22.14
CA ARG A 198 16.56 -3.91 -21.79
C ARG A 198 18.04 -3.55 -21.87
N GLU A 199 18.45 -2.91 -22.97
CA GLU A 199 19.82 -2.41 -23.18
C GLU A 199 20.23 -1.40 -22.10
N LYS A 200 19.35 -0.43 -21.78
CA LYS A 200 19.56 0.53 -20.70
C LYS A 200 19.72 -0.14 -19.34
N LEU A 201 19.05 -1.26 -19.10
CA LEU A 201 19.17 -2.08 -17.90
C LEU A 201 20.36 -3.05 -17.98
N GLY A 202 21.16 -3.00 -19.04
CA GLY A 202 22.30 -3.90 -19.26
C GLY A 202 21.92 -5.36 -19.54
N ILE A 203 20.67 -5.62 -19.98
CA ILE A 203 20.20 -6.94 -20.34
C ILE A 203 20.57 -7.21 -21.80
N GLN A 204 21.36 -8.22 -22.04
CA GLN A 204 21.79 -8.61 -23.39
C GLN A 204 20.74 -9.45 -24.09
N GLU A 205 20.88 -9.59 -25.42
CA GLU A 205 20.06 -10.53 -26.19
C GLU A 205 20.25 -11.96 -25.68
N GLY A 206 19.17 -12.70 -25.56
CA GLY A 206 19.17 -14.06 -24.98
C GLY A 206 19.22 -14.13 -23.46
N GLU A 207 19.42 -13.02 -22.75
CA GLU A 207 19.36 -13.04 -21.27
C GLU A 207 17.92 -12.95 -20.76
N THR A 208 17.61 -13.74 -19.75
CA THR A 208 16.35 -13.67 -19.00
C THR A 208 16.43 -12.66 -17.87
N MET A 209 15.51 -11.69 -17.85
CA MET A 209 15.39 -10.73 -16.78
C MET A 209 14.44 -11.25 -15.68
N LEU A 210 14.93 -11.36 -14.45
CA LEU A 210 14.10 -11.48 -13.27
C LEU A 210 13.92 -10.09 -12.66
N LEU A 211 12.68 -9.65 -12.47
CA LEU A 211 12.38 -8.33 -11.96
C LEU A 211 11.75 -8.42 -10.56
N SER A 212 12.35 -7.75 -9.58
CA SER A 212 11.75 -7.43 -8.29
C SER A 212 11.42 -5.94 -8.25
N LEU A 213 10.14 -5.58 -8.34
CA LEU A 213 9.67 -4.18 -8.28
C LEU A 213 8.87 -3.98 -7.00
N SER A 214 9.50 -3.41 -5.97
CA SER A 214 8.83 -3.18 -4.68
C SER A 214 9.60 -2.20 -3.81
N ARG A 215 8.98 -1.75 -2.70
CA ARG A 215 9.74 -1.14 -1.60
C ARG A 215 10.82 -2.12 -1.13
N VAL A 216 12.04 -1.63 -0.96
CA VAL A 216 13.17 -2.46 -0.48
C VAL A 216 13.12 -2.49 1.05
N SER A 217 12.37 -3.45 1.57
CA SER A 217 12.19 -3.68 3.00
C SER A 217 12.26 -5.18 3.29
N TYR A 218 12.57 -5.54 4.53
CA TYR A 218 12.87 -6.93 4.92
C TYR A 218 11.71 -7.89 4.62
N GLU A 219 10.46 -7.46 4.85
CA GLU A 219 9.24 -8.25 4.61
C GLU A 219 9.00 -8.59 3.13
N LYS A 220 9.67 -7.89 2.20
CA LYS A 220 9.61 -8.22 0.77
C LYS A 220 10.49 -9.40 0.38
N ASN A 221 11.28 -9.87 1.32
CA ASN A 221 12.10 -11.07 1.24
C ASN A 221 13.03 -11.16 0.01
N ILE A 222 13.51 -10.01 -0.48
CA ILE A 222 14.42 -9.91 -1.63
C ILE A 222 15.75 -10.60 -1.31
N GLN A 223 16.15 -10.60 -0.04
CA GLN A 223 17.37 -11.28 0.46
C GLN A 223 17.33 -12.79 0.16
N ALA A 224 16.16 -13.44 0.19
CA ALA A 224 16.05 -14.85 -0.13
C ALA A 224 16.25 -15.09 -1.63
N VAL A 225 15.74 -14.19 -2.49
CA VAL A 225 15.94 -14.24 -3.94
C VAL A 225 17.44 -14.12 -4.27
N ILE A 226 18.12 -13.15 -3.63
CA ILE A 226 19.58 -12.98 -3.80
C ILE A 226 20.34 -14.21 -3.32
N ALA A 227 19.95 -14.81 -2.20
CA ALA A 227 20.61 -16.01 -1.68
C ALA A 227 20.40 -17.25 -2.57
N ALA A 228 19.26 -17.36 -3.26
CA ALA A 228 18.98 -18.48 -4.17
C ALA A 228 19.65 -18.30 -5.56
N LEU A 229 19.99 -17.07 -5.95
CA LEU A 229 20.46 -16.76 -7.30
C LEU A 229 21.75 -17.52 -7.70
N PRO A 230 22.76 -17.78 -6.83
CA PRO A 230 23.94 -18.58 -7.22
C PRO A 230 23.55 -19.92 -7.81
N LYS A 231 22.67 -20.67 -7.10
CA LYS A 231 22.22 -21.98 -7.53
C LYS A 231 21.45 -21.92 -8.87
N VAL A 232 20.65 -20.89 -9.06
CA VAL A 232 19.92 -20.67 -10.32
C VAL A 232 20.89 -20.38 -11.46
N LEU A 233 21.96 -19.65 -11.22
CA LEU A 233 22.98 -19.33 -12.22
C LEU A 233 23.88 -20.53 -12.61
N GLU A 234 24.00 -21.54 -11.74
CA GLU A 234 24.62 -22.82 -12.08
C GLU A 234 23.85 -23.56 -13.16
N GLU A 235 22.50 -23.49 -13.12
CA GLU A 235 21.62 -24.13 -14.09
C GLU A 235 21.44 -23.27 -15.36
N ASN A 236 21.39 -21.95 -15.22
CA ASN A 236 21.23 -20.99 -16.32
C ASN A 236 22.02 -19.71 -16.08
N ALA A 237 23.19 -19.61 -16.71
CA ALA A 237 24.06 -18.44 -16.59
C ALA A 237 23.53 -17.17 -17.29
N HIS A 238 22.48 -17.30 -18.12
CA HIS A 238 21.88 -16.19 -18.87
C HIS A 238 20.75 -15.47 -18.10
N ILE A 239 20.80 -15.45 -16.76
CA ILE A 239 19.81 -14.78 -15.93
C ILE A 239 20.43 -13.51 -15.33
N LYS A 240 19.66 -12.41 -15.33
CA LYS A 240 19.94 -11.18 -14.58
C LYS A 240 18.81 -10.84 -13.64
N LEU A 241 19.14 -10.50 -12.39
CA LEU A 241 18.18 -10.00 -11.41
C LEU A 241 18.22 -8.47 -11.38
N ILE A 242 17.09 -7.85 -11.65
CA ILE A 242 16.86 -6.41 -11.49
C ILE A 242 16.02 -6.20 -10.23
N VAL A 243 16.53 -5.43 -9.29
CA VAL A 243 15.76 -4.98 -8.12
C VAL A 243 15.50 -3.50 -8.26
N ALA A 244 14.28 -3.13 -8.56
CA ALA A 244 13.85 -1.76 -8.74
C ALA A 244 13.03 -1.31 -7.53
N GLY A 245 13.55 -0.35 -6.78
CA GLY A 245 12.91 0.18 -5.59
C GLY A 245 13.88 0.87 -4.65
N ASP A 246 13.32 1.45 -3.58
CA ASP A 246 14.06 2.06 -2.50
C ASP A 246 13.47 1.64 -1.15
N GLY A 247 14.23 1.74 -0.09
CA GLY A 247 13.74 1.43 1.26
C GLY A 247 14.85 1.16 2.28
N PRO A 248 14.44 0.97 3.55
CA PRO A 248 15.38 0.91 4.67
C PRO A 248 16.34 -0.28 4.61
N TYR A 249 16.02 -1.33 3.84
CA TYR A 249 16.82 -2.55 3.75
C TYR A 249 17.82 -2.55 2.56
N LEU A 250 17.84 -1.48 1.76
CA LEU A 250 18.71 -1.38 0.57
C LEU A 250 20.20 -1.51 0.89
N GLY A 251 20.64 -0.91 2.02
CA GLY A 251 22.04 -0.99 2.46
C GLY A 251 22.48 -2.42 2.78
N ASP A 252 21.62 -3.21 3.41
CA ASP A 252 21.92 -4.59 3.76
C ASP A 252 21.90 -5.52 2.54
N LEU A 253 20.99 -5.29 1.59
CA LEU A 253 20.99 -6.00 0.31
C LEU A 253 22.28 -5.73 -0.48
N LYS A 254 22.77 -4.49 -0.53
CA LYS A 254 24.05 -4.15 -1.16
C LYS A 254 25.20 -4.93 -0.54
N LYS A 255 25.27 -5.01 0.79
CA LYS A 255 26.30 -5.81 1.49
C LYS A 255 26.19 -7.30 1.18
N GLN A 256 24.97 -7.83 1.10
CA GLN A 256 24.72 -9.23 0.75
C GLN A 256 25.23 -9.56 -0.66
N VAL A 257 24.90 -8.71 -1.65
CA VAL A 257 25.36 -8.83 -3.03
C VAL A 257 26.87 -8.79 -3.09
N GLN A 258 27.52 -7.86 -2.35
CA GLN A 258 28.97 -7.76 -2.29
C GLN A 258 29.66 -9.03 -1.79
N LYS A 259 29.04 -9.76 -0.88
CA LYS A 259 29.59 -11.01 -0.33
C LYS A 259 29.37 -12.23 -1.24
N SER A 260 28.44 -12.14 -2.18
CA SER A 260 27.98 -13.31 -2.95
C SER A 260 28.72 -13.54 -4.26
N ASN A 261 29.77 -12.76 -4.61
CA ASN A 261 30.50 -12.81 -5.88
C ASN A 261 29.64 -12.73 -7.17
N ILE A 262 28.35 -12.34 -7.04
CA ILE A 262 27.35 -12.27 -8.14
C ILE A 262 27.18 -10.82 -8.63
N PHE A 263 28.17 -9.99 -8.45
CA PHE A 263 28.14 -8.56 -8.68
C PHE A 263 27.56 -8.12 -10.04
N VAL A 264 27.83 -8.89 -11.06
CA VAL A 264 27.54 -8.48 -12.43
C VAL A 264 26.07 -8.71 -12.83
N LYS A 265 25.30 -9.41 -11.98
CA LYS A 265 23.95 -9.89 -12.34
C LYS A 265 22.84 -9.24 -11.51
N ILE A 266 23.15 -8.32 -10.59
CA ILE A 266 22.17 -7.66 -9.74
C ILE A 266 22.28 -6.14 -9.88
N TYR A 267 21.21 -5.52 -10.38
CA TYR A 267 21.10 -4.08 -10.48
C TYR A 267 20.12 -3.55 -9.42
N LEU A 268 20.59 -2.64 -8.57
CA LEU A 268 19.80 -1.98 -7.53
C LEU A 268 19.49 -0.56 -7.99
N TYR A 269 18.26 -0.33 -8.42
CA TYR A 269 17.78 0.99 -8.85
C TYR A 269 17.02 1.68 -7.72
N SER A 270 17.54 2.82 -7.24
CA SER A 270 16.82 3.71 -6.33
C SER A 270 15.79 4.55 -7.10
N PHE A 271 14.64 4.86 -6.48
CA PHE A 271 13.54 5.64 -7.05
C PHE A 271 13.90 7.09 -7.45
N ASN A 272 15.08 7.58 -7.07
CA ASN A 272 15.56 8.93 -7.42
C ASN A 272 15.96 9.14 -8.90
N LEU A 273 16.08 8.08 -9.66
CA LEU A 273 16.13 8.18 -11.12
C LEU A 273 14.68 8.31 -11.62
N LYS A 274 14.36 9.44 -12.24
CA LYS A 274 13.09 9.79 -12.91
C LYS A 274 12.38 8.59 -13.59
N ILE A 275 11.94 7.61 -12.80
CA ILE A 275 11.20 6.44 -13.25
C ILE A 275 9.70 6.80 -13.31
N LYS A 276 9.36 8.00 -13.78
CA LYS A 276 7.99 8.28 -14.22
C LYS A 276 7.55 7.34 -15.35
N SER A 277 8.48 6.80 -16.12
CA SER A 277 8.19 5.81 -17.17
C SER A 277 8.07 4.37 -16.68
N PHE A 278 8.62 4.01 -15.52
CA PHE A 278 8.50 2.66 -14.95
C PHE A 278 7.23 2.42 -14.12
N MET A 279 6.58 3.48 -13.64
CA MET A 279 5.29 3.37 -12.94
C MET A 279 4.09 3.36 -13.91
N LEU A 280 4.35 3.35 -15.18
CA LEU A 280 3.35 3.19 -16.24
C LEU A 280 3.27 1.73 -16.75
N PHE A 281 3.99 0.81 -16.08
CA PHE A 281 3.88 -0.63 -16.32
C PHE A 281 3.06 -1.29 -15.23
#